data_f26c57cd20556f2205c4e91cb5802db4
#
_entry.id   f26c57cd20556f2205c4e91cb5802db4
#
_cell.length_a   1.000
_cell.length_b   1.000
_cell.length_c   1.000
_cell.angle_alpha   90.00
_cell.angle_beta   90.00
_cell.angle_gamma   90.00
#
_symmetry.space_group_name_H-M   'P 1'
#
loop_
_entity.id
_entity.type
_entity.pdbx_description
1 polymer ?
#
loop_
_entity_poly.entity_id
_entity_poly.type
_entity_poly.pdbx_seq_one_letter_code
_entity_poly.pdbx_strand_id
1 'polypeptide(L)' 'LDLQARFRGKRKERTIDQLGLPKGSVVGAIVREDGVTIPHGDSVVRDGDHVIVFSLPENVEEILGVFRADEEGS' A
#
# COMPACT_ATOMS: atom_id res chain seq x y z
N LEU A 1 10.67 0.34 0.45
CA LEU A 1 9.89 1.31 -0.33
C LEU A 1 9.01 2.14 0.59
N ASP A 2 9.04 3.43 0.41
CA ASP A 2 8.13 4.36 1.08
C ASP A 2 7.17 4.88 0.01
N LEU A 3 5.92 4.45 0.07
CA LEU A 3 4.94 4.74 -0.95
C LEU A 3 3.74 5.45 -0.33
N GLN A 4 3.17 6.39 -1.08
CA GLN A 4 1.92 7.01 -0.68
C GLN A 4 0.77 6.32 -1.39
N ALA A 5 -0.20 5.83 -0.63
CA ALA A 5 -1.36 5.14 -1.18
C ALA A 5 -2.29 6.15 -1.87
N ARG A 6 -2.76 5.78 -3.06
CA ARG A 6 -3.70 6.57 -3.83
C ARG A 6 -4.80 5.65 -4.34
N PHE A 7 -6.02 5.93 -3.96
CA PHE A 7 -7.17 5.14 -4.39
C PHE A 7 -8.21 6.04 -5.03
N ARG A 8 -8.69 5.63 -6.21
CA ARG A 8 -9.72 6.35 -6.94
C ARG A 8 -11.10 5.86 -6.57
N GLY A 9 -12.10 6.65 -6.99
CA GLY A 9 -13.49 6.30 -6.83
C GLY A 9 -13.97 6.52 -5.42
N LYS A 10 -15.06 5.85 -5.08
CA LYS A 10 -15.70 6.03 -3.78
C LYS A 10 -15.00 5.27 -2.67
N ARG A 11 -14.31 4.21 -3.02
CA ARG A 11 -13.68 3.34 -2.04
C ARG A 11 -12.24 3.79 -1.81
N LYS A 12 -12.05 4.53 -0.74
CA LYS A 12 -10.76 5.14 -0.39
C LYS A 12 -9.97 4.34 0.62
N GLU A 13 -10.36 3.10 0.84
CA GLU A 13 -9.70 2.21 1.79
C GLU A 13 -9.51 0.83 1.19
N ARG A 14 -8.41 0.16 1.58
CA ARG A 14 -8.18 -1.24 1.25
C ARG A 14 -7.53 -1.91 2.44
N THR A 15 -7.88 -3.15 2.73
CA THR A 15 -7.10 -3.93 3.68
C THR A 15 -5.79 -4.35 3.02
N ILE A 16 -4.82 -4.75 3.85
CA ILE A 16 -3.54 -5.26 3.34
C ILE A 16 -3.78 -6.42 2.38
N ASP A 17 -4.68 -7.35 2.75
CA ASP A 17 -5.01 -8.50 1.90
C ASP A 17 -5.60 -8.07 0.57
N GLN A 18 -6.42 -7.02 0.57
CA GLN A 18 -7.04 -6.52 -0.65
C GLN A 18 -6.08 -5.85 -1.61
N LEU A 19 -4.90 -5.43 -1.14
CA LEU A 19 -3.90 -4.84 -2.01
C LEU A 19 -3.34 -5.84 -3.01
N GLY A 20 -3.36 -7.13 -2.68
CA GLY A 20 -2.89 -8.15 -3.61
C GLY A 20 -1.40 -8.06 -3.92
N LEU A 21 -0.59 -7.76 -2.91
CA LEU A 21 0.85 -7.64 -3.12
C LEU A 21 1.48 -8.99 -3.45
N PRO A 22 2.57 -8.99 -4.24
CA PRO A 22 3.21 -10.24 -4.66
C PRO A 22 3.90 -10.94 -3.50
N LYS A 23 4.13 -12.25 -3.65
CA LYS A 23 4.94 -12.99 -2.70
C LYS A 23 6.32 -12.37 -2.61
N GLY A 24 6.89 -12.37 -1.42
CA GLY A 24 8.19 -11.74 -1.19
C GLY A 24 8.08 -10.26 -0.87
N SER A 25 6.87 -9.77 -0.63
CA SER A 25 6.66 -8.41 -0.15
C SER A 25 5.91 -8.41 1.16
N VAL A 26 6.23 -7.44 2.01
CA VAL A 26 5.62 -7.30 3.33
C VAL A 26 5.41 -5.81 3.60
N VAL A 27 4.19 -5.46 4.03
CA VAL A 27 3.94 -4.11 4.52
C VAL A 27 4.44 -4.03 5.95
N GLY A 28 5.50 -3.28 6.17
CA GLY A 28 6.13 -3.16 7.49
C GLY A 28 5.49 -2.14 8.38
N ALA A 29 4.91 -1.08 7.81
CA ALA A 29 4.31 0.00 8.59
C ALA A 29 3.35 0.83 7.76
N ILE A 30 2.34 1.37 8.43
CA ILE A 30 1.46 2.40 7.87
C ILE A 30 1.71 3.65 8.70
N VAL A 31 2.12 4.74 8.04
CA VAL A 31 2.48 5.98 8.71
C VAL A 31 1.41 7.03 8.44
N ARG A 32 0.86 7.57 9.52
CA ARG A 32 -0.13 8.65 9.49
C ARG A 32 0.32 9.77 10.40
N GLU A 33 -0.36 10.89 10.35
CA GLU A 33 -0.04 12.04 11.20
C GLU A 33 -0.05 11.69 12.69
N ASP A 34 -0.95 10.82 13.09
CA ASP A 34 -1.12 10.46 14.50
C ASP A 34 -0.23 9.29 14.94
N GLY A 35 0.61 8.77 14.06
CA GLY A 35 1.55 7.73 14.45
C GLY A 35 1.79 6.67 13.41
N VAL A 36 2.45 5.60 13.87
CA VAL A 36 2.86 4.48 13.04
C VAL A 36 2.13 3.23 13.51
N THR A 37 1.56 2.51 12.55
CA THR A 37 0.87 1.24 12.81
C THR A 37 1.66 0.10 12.18
N ILE A 38 1.86 -0.98 12.93
CA ILE A 38 2.39 -2.23 12.36
C ILE A 38 1.18 -3.05 11.92
N PRO A 39 1.01 -3.27 10.62
CA PRO A 39 -0.25 -3.81 10.12
C PRO A 39 -0.36 -5.33 10.21
N HIS A 40 -1.60 -5.79 10.21
CA HIS A 40 -1.99 -7.17 10.01
C HIS A 40 -2.69 -7.29 8.66
N GLY A 41 -3.06 -8.51 8.25
CA GLY A 41 -3.75 -8.70 6.97
C GLY A 41 -5.07 -7.94 6.85
N ASP A 42 -5.76 -7.75 7.97
CA ASP A 42 -7.04 -7.03 8.01
C ASP A 42 -6.89 -5.54 8.35
N SER A 43 -5.67 -5.06 8.52
CA SER A 43 -5.43 -3.62 8.73
C SER A 43 -5.78 -2.85 7.48
N VAL A 44 -6.26 -1.63 7.67
CA VAL A 44 -6.75 -0.80 6.58
C VAL A 44 -5.72 0.24 6.19
N VAL A 45 -5.46 0.33 4.88
CA VAL A 45 -4.70 1.42 4.26
C VAL A 45 -5.70 2.38 3.66
N ARG A 46 -5.57 3.66 3.98
CA ARG A 46 -6.44 4.72 3.46
C ARG A 46 -5.72 5.55 2.43
N ASP A 47 -6.51 6.14 1.55
CA ASP A 47 -5.98 7.09 0.57
C ASP A 47 -5.15 8.16 1.28
N GLY A 48 -3.95 8.39 0.79
CA GLY A 48 -3.03 9.36 1.37
C GLY A 48 -2.06 8.81 2.42
N ASP A 49 -2.30 7.59 2.92
CA ASP A 49 -1.39 7.00 3.90
C ASP A 49 -0.02 6.74 3.28
N HIS A 50 1.03 6.90 4.08
CA HIS A 50 2.35 6.43 3.71
C HIS A 50 2.50 4.98 4.16
N VAL A 51 3.04 4.16 3.28
CA VAL A 51 3.17 2.73 3.52
C VAL A 51 4.62 2.33 3.28
N ILE A 52 5.21 1.68 4.27
CA ILE A 52 6.58 1.18 4.16
C ILE A 52 6.50 -0.29 3.77
N VAL A 53 7.06 -0.62 2.61
CA VAL A 53 7.00 -1.98 2.07
C VAL A 53 8.41 -2.53 1.93
N PHE A 54 8.61 -3.73 2.45
CA PHE A 54 9.84 -4.50 2.23
C PHE A 54 9.57 -5.52 1.15
N SER A 55 10.47 -5.65 0.19
CA SER A 55 10.25 -6.58 -0.90
C SER A 55 11.54 -7.07 -1.51
N LEU A 56 11.43 -8.19 -2.23
CA LEU A 56 12.49 -8.63 -3.12
C LEU A 56 12.61 -7.65 -4.28
N PRO A 57 13.84 -7.42 -4.79
CA PRO A 57 14.02 -6.43 -5.87
C PRO A 57 13.16 -6.68 -7.09
N GLU A 58 12.92 -7.93 -7.44
CA GLU A 58 12.13 -8.27 -8.62
C GLU A 58 10.65 -7.89 -8.50
N ASN A 59 10.18 -7.58 -7.29
CA ASN A 59 8.77 -7.24 -7.06
C ASN A 59 8.49 -5.74 -7.07
N VAL A 60 9.54 -4.90 -7.16
CA VAL A 60 9.38 -3.45 -6.98
C VAL A 60 8.40 -2.85 -7.99
N GLU A 61 8.54 -3.19 -9.26
CA GLU A 61 7.66 -2.63 -10.29
C GLU A 61 6.20 -3.02 -10.07
N GLU A 62 5.96 -4.27 -9.72
CA GLU A 62 4.59 -4.73 -9.45
C GLU A 62 3.98 -4.00 -8.25
N ILE A 63 4.78 -3.82 -7.20
CA ILE A 63 4.33 -3.09 -6.01
C ILE A 63 3.99 -1.64 -6.35
N LEU A 64 4.86 -0.98 -7.11
CA LEU A 64 4.59 0.39 -7.54
C LEU A 64 3.28 0.46 -8.34
N GLY A 65 3.03 -0.53 -9.19
CA GLY A 65 1.79 -0.60 -9.94
C GLY A 65 0.55 -0.68 -9.05
N VAL A 66 0.63 -1.46 -7.97
CA VAL A 66 -0.49 -1.59 -7.03
C VAL A 66 -0.85 -0.23 -6.41
N PHE A 67 0.16 0.53 -5.99
CA PHE A 67 -0.08 1.80 -5.31
C PHE A 67 -0.32 2.98 -6.26
N ARG A 68 -0.03 2.84 -7.54
CA ARG A 68 -0.19 3.90 -8.52
C ARG A 68 -1.25 3.63 -9.58
N ALA A 69 -1.86 2.47 -9.56
CA ALA A 69 -2.82 2.07 -10.58
C ALA A 69 -3.94 3.09 -10.74
N ASP A 70 -4.43 3.61 -9.63
CA ASP A 70 -5.52 4.58 -9.66
C ASP A 70 -5.09 5.92 -10.24
N GLU A 71 -3.84 6.31 -10.08
CA GLU A 71 -3.31 7.53 -10.69
C GLU A 71 -3.23 7.40 -12.20
N GLU A 72 -2.78 6.25 -12.69
CA GLU A 72 -2.61 6.00 -14.11
C GLU A 72 -3.93 5.86 -14.84
N GLY A 73 -4.96 5.47 -14.15
CA GLY A 73 -6.28 5.29 -14.74
C GLY A 73 -6.98 6.57 -15.15
N SER A 74 -6.37 7.69 -14.93
CA SER A 74 -6.97 8.98 -15.27
C SER A 74 -6.98 9.25 -16.78
#